data_9299ccec55f6b3f5b10a7f1f7498cbd2
#
_entry.id   9299ccec55f6b3f5b10a7f1f7498cbd2
#
_cell.length_a   1.000
_cell.length_b   1.000
_cell.length_c   1.000
_cell.angle_alpha   90.00
_cell.angle_beta   90.00
_cell.angle_gamma   90.00
#
_symmetry.space_group_name_H-M   'P 1'
#
loop_
_entity.id
_entity.type
_entity.pdbx_description
1 polymer ?
#
loop_
_entity_poly.entity_id
_entity_poly.type
_entity_poly.pdbx_seq_one_letter_code
_entity_poly.pdbx_strand_id
1 'polypeptide(L)'
;MSDPLILAVPSKGRLMEQTAETFARVGLMLKKVGSERGYRGVVEGLDGVEVIFVSASEIVEQLKAGRAHLGVSGEDLAREQVADMEKRFQIMRKLGFGHADVVVAVPAAWIDVRIMSDLEAVGRDFRRTHGRHMRVATKYMNITRRHFQANGITSYRIVESLGATEGTPAAGTAELIVDITTTGTTLKANGLKVLDDGVLLRSEAVLFSSRAASWTPETRATLAEIARRMAGL
;
A
#
# COMPACT_ATOMS: atom_id res chain seq x y z
N MET A 1 -21.15 27.66 -9.33
CA MET A 1 -20.13 27.35 -8.31
C MET A 1 -19.22 26.31 -8.94
N SER A 2 -17.90 26.55 -8.96
CA SER A 2 -16.95 25.56 -9.49
C SER A 2 -16.91 24.35 -8.56
N ASP A 3 -16.81 23.14 -9.12
CA ASP A 3 -16.68 21.92 -8.33
C ASP A 3 -15.37 21.98 -7.52
N PRO A 4 -15.39 21.64 -6.21
CA PRO A 4 -14.20 21.68 -5.36
C PRO A 4 -13.20 20.58 -5.76
N LEU A 5 -11.92 20.79 -5.45
CA LEU A 5 -10.92 19.72 -5.47
C LEU A 5 -11.23 18.73 -4.34
N ILE A 6 -11.37 17.45 -4.65
CA ILE A 6 -11.63 16.40 -3.65
C ILE A 6 -10.29 15.80 -3.21
N LEU A 7 -9.99 15.91 -1.90
CA LEU A 7 -8.84 15.31 -1.24
C LEU A 7 -9.30 14.14 -0.35
N ALA A 8 -8.91 12.92 -0.69
CA ALA A 8 -9.20 11.73 0.10
C ALA A 8 -8.06 11.45 1.10
N VAL A 9 -8.39 11.33 2.38
CA VAL A 9 -7.41 11.06 3.45
C VAL A 9 -7.87 9.91 4.35
N PRO A 10 -6.92 9.24 5.04
CA PRO A 10 -7.27 8.17 5.97
C PRO A 10 -8.22 8.66 7.08
N SER A 11 -9.21 7.83 7.43
CA SER A 11 -10.25 8.19 8.41
C SER A 11 -9.86 7.90 9.86
N LYS A 12 -8.83 7.07 10.10
CA LYS A 12 -8.46 6.59 11.44
C LYS A 12 -7.02 6.08 11.52
N GLY A 13 -6.54 5.91 12.75
CA GLY A 13 -5.26 5.31 13.07
C GLY A 13 -4.06 6.18 12.77
N ARG A 14 -2.87 5.61 12.95
CA ARG A 14 -1.59 6.32 12.81
C ARG A 14 -1.43 7.01 11.45
N LEU A 15 -1.90 6.39 10.38
CA LEU A 15 -1.80 6.99 9.04
C LEU A 15 -2.60 8.29 8.94
N MET A 16 -3.79 8.36 9.55
CA MET A 16 -4.59 9.59 9.62
C MET A 16 -3.88 10.67 10.44
N GLU A 17 -3.39 10.32 11.64
CA GLU A 17 -2.71 11.25 12.53
C GLU A 17 -1.48 11.87 11.86
N GLN A 18 -0.60 11.05 11.28
CA GLN A 18 0.59 11.50 10.58
C GLN A 18 0.26 12.30 9.30
N THR A 19 -0.82 11.95 8.60
CA THR A 19 -1.30 12.75 7.46
C THR A 19 -1.73 14.13 7.93
N ALA A 20 -2.57 14.22 8.97
CA ALA A 20 -3.04 15.51 9.50
C ALA A 20 -1.87 16.37 9.98
N GLU A 21 -0.93 15.78 10.72
CA GLU A 21 0.29 16.47 11.18
C GLU A 21 1.12 16.99 10.02
N THR A 22 1.35 16.19 8.99
CA THR A 22 2.15 16.57 7.82
C THR A 22 1.51 17.71 7.05
N PHE A 23 0.19 17.67 6.85
CA PHE A 23 -0.54 18.76 6.21
C PHE A 23 -0.54 20.04 7.06
N ALA A 24 -0.70 19.91 8.39
CA ALA A 24 -0.65 21.06 9.30
C ALA A 24 0.69 21.79 9.28
N ARG A 25 1.83 21.09 9.14
CA ARG A 25 3.18 21.70 9.03
C ARG A 25 3.31 22.68 7.87
N VAL A 26 2.51 22.50 6.82
CA VAL A 26 2.50 23.38 5.64
C VAL A 26 1.28 24.30 5.59
N GLY A 27 0.59 24.47 6.74
CA GLY A 27 -0.54 25.38 6.86
C GLY A 27 -1.82 24.88 6.18
N LEU A 28 -1.98 23.55 6.02
CA LEU A 28 -3.16 22.89 5.45
C LEU A 28 -3.83 22.05 6.55
N MET A 29 -4.64 22.67 7.41
CA MET A 29 -5.26 21.94 8.51
C MET A 29 -6.50 21.19 8.06
N LEU A 30 -6.44 19.86 8.16
CA LEU A 30 -7.58 18.97 7.84
C LEU A 30 -8.60 19.01 8.97
N LYS A 31 -9.82 19.47 8.69
CA LYS A 31 -10.88 19.60 9.67
C LYS A 31 -12.15 18.88 9.21
N LYS A 32 -12.68 18.00 10.08
CA LYS A 32 -13.97 17.37 9.83
C LYS A 32 -15.12 18.38 10.01
N VAL A 33 -16.12 18.28 9.16
CA VAL A 33 -17.36 19.08 9.23
C VAL A 33 -18.51 18.19 9.67
N GLY A 34 -19.30 18.66 10.64
CA GLY A 34 -20.42 17.92 11.20
C GLY A 34 -20.03 17.05 12.41
N SER A 35 -20.61 15.85 12.54
CA SER A 35 -20.32 14.95 13.67
C SER A 35 -18.92 14.34 13.56
N GLU A 36 -18.34 13.91 14.70
CA GLU A 36 -17.05 13.19 14.73
C GLU A 36 -17.03 11.95 13.83
N ARG A 37 -18.19 11.36 13.55
CA ARG A 37 -18.35 10.24 12.62
C ARG A 37 -18.54 10.67 11.17
N GLY A 38 -18.54 11.99 10.91
CA GLY A 38 -18.62 12.55 9.56
C GLY A 38 -17.42 12.12 8.71
N TYR A 39 -17.68 11.82 7.46
CA TYR A 39 -16.65 11.45 6.49
C TYR A 39 -16.21 12.63 5.60
N ARG A 40 -16.82 13.81 5.76
CA ARG A 40 -16.48 15.03 5.00
C ARG A 40 -15.78 16.06 5.87
N GLY A 41 -14.99 16.89 5.23
CA GLY A 41 -14.26 17.97 5.85
C GLY A 41 -13.79 19.02 4.88
N VAL A 42 -13.01 19.95 5.41
CA VAL A 42 -12.39 21.06 4.67
C VAL A 42 -10.92 21.15 5.00
N VAL A 43 -10.17 21.90 4.21
CA VAL A 43 -8.80 22.30 4.53
C VAL A 43 -8.86 23.75 5.04
N GLU A 44 -8.64 23.98 6.34
CA GLU A 44 -8.46 25.34 6.84
C GLU A 44 -7.16 25.90 6.28
N GLY A 45 -7.22 27.13 5.79
CA GLY A 45 -6.09 27.79 5.13
C GLY A 45 -6.02 27.60 3.61
N LEU A 46 -6.99 26.91 3.01
CA LEU A 46 -7.11 26.78 1.55
C LEU A 46 -8.56 26.52 1.14
N ASP A 47 -9.18 27.50 0.46
CA ASP A 47 -10.53 27.35 -0.07
C ASP A 47 -10.57 26.48 -1.33
N GLY A 48 -11.77 25.99 -1.68
CA GLY A 48 -11.98 25.19 -2.88
C GLY A 48 -11.54 23.72 -2.74
N VAL A 49 -11.30 23.23 -1.53
CA VAL A 49 -10.97 21.84 -1.24
C VAL A 49 -12.05 21.21 -0.35
N GLU A 50 -12.64 20.12 -0.81
CA GLU A 50 -13.43 19.22 0.02
C GLU A 50 -12.57 18.02 0.44
N VAL A 51 -12.58 17.68 1.73
CA VAL A 51 -11.86 16.51 2.26
C VAL A 51 -12.84 15.37 2.49
N ILE A 52 -12.47 14.16 2.07
CA ILE A 52 -13.19 12.94 2.44
C ILE A 52 -12.29 12.04 3.28
N PHE A 53 -12.81 11.57 4.43
CA PHE A 53 -12.13 10.69 5.38
C PHE A 53 -12.62 9.26 5.18
N VAL A 54 -11.80 8.43 4.53
CA VAL A 54 -12.18 7.06 4.16
C VAL A 54 -11.04 6.08 4.49
N SER A 55 -11.24 4.79 4.29
CA SER A 55 -10.17 3.80 4.50
C SER A 55 -9.07 3.96 3.45
N ALA A 56 -7.83 3.56 3.78
CA ALA A 56 -6.70 3.64 2.85
C ALA A 56 -6.95 2.88 1.53
N SER A 57 -7.64 1.75 1.59
CA SER A 57 -8.05 0.99 0.40
C SER A 57 -9.10 1.74 -0.43
N GLU A 58 -10.07 2.35 0.23
CA GLU A 58 -11.12 3.13 -0.44
C GLU A 58 -10.56 4.40 -1.10
N ILE A 59 -9.53 5.03 -0.51
CA ILE A 59 -8.82 6.17 -1.13
C ILE A 59 -8.31 5.77 -2.53
N VAL A 60 -7.68 4.60 -2.65
CA VAL A 60 -7.18 4.10 -3.93
C VAL A 60 -8.32 3.91 -4.94
N GLU A 61 -9.47 3.37 -4.51
CA GLU A 61 -10.64 3.21 -5.37
C GLU A 61 -11.26 4.57 -5.77
N GLN A 62 -11.30 5.57 -4.88
CA GLN A 62 -11.77 6.92 -5.21
C GLN A 62 -10.86 7.58 -6.26
N LEU A 63 -9.54 7.47 -6.11
CA LEU A 63 -8.56 7.98 -7.08
C LEU A 63 -8.67 7.25 -8.43
N LYS A 64 -8.79 5.93 -8.42
CA LYS A 64 -8.89 5.08 -9.61
C LYS A 64 -10.14 5.39 -10.43
N ALA A 65 -11.24 5.68 -9.76
CA ALA A 65 -12.51 6.05 -10.37
C ALA A 65 -12.60 7.53 -10.76
N GLY A 66 -11.58 8.34 -10.47
CA GLY A 66 -11.59 9.79 -10.71
C GLY A 66 -12.55 10.60 -9.84
N ARG A 67 -13.09 9.99 -8.77
CA ARG A 67 -13.97 10.67 -7.80
C ARG A 67 -13.20 11.50 -6.79
N ALA A 68 -11.93 11.20 -6.57
CA ALA A 68 -11.01 12.06 -5.83
C ALA A 68 -9.89 12.55 -6.77
N HIS A 69 -9.50 13.81 -6.61
CA HIS A 69 -8.41 14.43 -7.34
C HIS A 69 -7.07 14.08 -6.71
N LEU A 70 -7.00 14.16 -5.38
CA LEU A 70 -5.84 13.83 -4.57
C LEU A 70 -6.20 12.79 -3.51
N GLY A 71 -5.21 12.03 -3.07
CA GLY A 71 -5.41 11.10 -1.96
C GLY A 71 -4.12 10.66 -1.31
N VAL A 72 -4.17 10.42 0.01
CA VAL A 72 -3.04 9.89 0.79
C VAL A 72 -3.29 8.43 1.12
N SER A 73 -2.43 7.55 0.61
CA SER A 73 -2.49 6.11 0.90
C SER A 73 -1.09 5.49 0.92
N GLY A 74 -0.99 4.24 1.37
CA GLY A 74 0.25 3.48 1.24
C GLY A 74 0.55 3.13 -0.23
N GLU A 75 1.82 3.21 -0.62
CA GLU A 75 2.25 2.83 -1.97
C GLU A 75 1.96 1.34 -2.27
N ASP A 76 2.04 0.49 -1.24
CA ASP A 76 1.71 -0.93 -1.32
C ASP A 76 0.25 -1.19 -1.76
N LEU A 77 -0.71 -0.49 -1.15
CA LEU A 77 -2.12 -0.60 -1.53
C LEU A 77 -2.38 -0.09 -2.96
N ALA A 78 -1.78 1.03 -3.33
CA ALA A 78 -1.91 1.57 -4.67
C ALA A 78 -1.38 0.59 -5.73
N ARG A 79 -0.20 0.00 -5.49
CA ARG A 79 0.43 -0.98 -6.39
C ARG A 79 -0.27 -2.34 -6.39
N GLU A 80 -0.90 -2.73 -5.28
CA GLU A 80 -1.70 -3.96 -5.22
C GLU A 80 -3.00 -3.82 -5.99
N GLN A 81 -3.74 -2.72 -5.79
CA GLN A 81 -5.08 -2.55 -6.36
C GLN A 81 -5.08 -2.04 -7.80
N VAL A 82 -3.98 -1.43 -8.27
CA VAL A 82 -3.90 -0.81 -9.60
C VAL A 82 -2.73 -1.40 -10.38
N ALA A 83 -3.05 -2.19 -11.41
CA ALA A 83 -2.04 -2.90 -12.19
C ALA A 83 -1.01 -1.96 -12.85
N ASP A 84 -1.47 -0.88 -13.47
CA ASP A 84 -0.65 0.15 -14.12
C ASP A 84 -0.72 1.45 -13.33
N MET A 85 -0.28 1.42 -12.07
CA MET A 85 -0.41 2.54 -11.14
C MET A 85 0.11 3.86 -11.73
N GLU A 86 1.26 3.85 -12.38
CA GLU A 86 1.90 5.04 -12.96
C GLU A 86 1.08 5.65 -14.12
N LYS A 87 0.28 4.84 -14.81
CA LYS A 87 -0.65 5.33 -15.86
C LYS A 87 -1.91 5.95 -15.26
N ARG A 88 -2.29 5.55 -14.06
CA ARG A 88 -3.52 5.99 -13.39
C ARG A 88 -3.29 7.09 -12.38
N PHE A 89 -2.16 7.06 -11.68
CA PHE A 89 -1.79 8.00 -10.63
C PHE A 89 -0.46 8.67 -10.93
N GLN A 90 -0.32 9.88 -10.45
CA GLN A 90 0.96 10.56 -10.32
C GLN A 90 1.34 10.61 -8.84
N ILE A 91 2.54 10.17 -8.51
CA ILE A 91 3.12 10.40 -7.20
C ILE A 91 3.46 11.88 -7.11
N MET A 92 2.72 12.61 -6.28
CA MET A 92 2.99 14.02 -6.01
C MET A 92 4.11 14.17 -4.99
N ARG A 93 4.04 13.36 -3.92
CA ARG A 93 5.06 13.36 -2.86
C ARG A 93 5.02 12.08 -2.05
N LYS A 94 6.20 11.57 -1.73
CA LYS A 94 6.42 10.61 -0.66
C LYS A 94 6.49 11.37 0.66
N LEU A 95 5.72 10.92 1.66
CA LEU A 95 5.47 11.72 2.86
C LEU A 95 6.43 11.42 4.02
N GLY A 96 7.30 10.41 3.88
CA GLY A 96 8.34 10.08 4.85
C GLY A 96 7.83 9.42 6.14
N PHE A 97 6.62 8.87 6.12
CA PHE A 97 6.05 8.12 7.24
C PHE A 97 5.25 6.91 6.74
N GLY A 98 4.80 6.06 7.68
CA GLY A 98 4.05 4.85 7.35
C GLY A 98 4.89 3.82 6.60
N HIS A 99 6.21 3.81 6.84
CA HIS A 99 7.13 2.87 6.20
C HIS A 99 6.77 1.43 6.55
N ALA A 100 6.68 0.61 5.52
CA ALA A 100 6.50 -0.83 5.65
C ALA A 100 6.92 -1.52 4.35
N ASP A 101 7.66 -2.61 4.47
CA ASP A 101 8.15 -3.38 3.34
C ASP A 101 7.23 -4.56 3.05
N VAL A 102 6.86 -4.77 1.80
CA VAL A 102 6.23 -6.03 1.36
C VAL A 102 7.34 -7.02 1.07
N VAL A 103 7.34 -8.15 1.78
CA VAL A 103 8.46 -9.10 1.78
C VAL A 103 8.01 -10.53 1.55
N VAL A 104 8.89 -11.35 0.98
CA VAL A 104 8.77 -12.81 0.98
C VAL A 104 9.41 -13.35 2.25
N ALA A 105 8.65 -14.09 3.04
CA ALA A 105 9.16 -14.75 4.23
C ALA A 105 8.88 -16.25 4.20
N VAL A 106 9.89 -17.02 4.56
CA VAL A 106 9.88 -18.48 4.59
C VAL A 106 10.14 -18.98 6.02
N PRO A 107 9.79 -20.22 6.36
CA PRO A 107 10.18 -20.81 7.64
C PRO A 107 11.69 -20.69 7.88
N ALA A 108 12.09 -20.21 9.05
CA ALA A 108 13.52 -20.06 9.42
C ALA A 108 14.27 -21.41 9.39
N ALA A 109 13.54 -22.51 9.58
CA ALA A 109 14.06 -23.87 9.47
C ALA A 109 14.50 -24.25 8.03
N TRP A 110 14.09 -23.51 7.02
CA TRP A 110 14.57 -23.70 5.64
C TRP A 110 15.95 -23.07 5.48
N ILE A 111 16.98 -23.72 6.05
CA ILE A 111 18.34 -23.16 6.21
C ILE A 111 18.94 -22.79 4.84
N ASP A 112 18.76 -23.64 3.85
CA ASP A 112 19.36 -23.52 2.52
C ASP A 112 18.56 -22.59 1.57
N VAL A 113 17.38 -22.10 2.00
CA VAL A 113 16.56 -21.17 1.21
C VAL A 113 16.87 -19.76 1.69
N ARG A 114 17.66 -19.00 0.91
CA ARG A 114 18.11 -17.66 1.27
C ARG A 114 17.68 -16.58 0.29
N ILE A 115 17.56 -16.92 -0.98
CA ILE A 115 17.23 -15.98 -2.06
C ILE A 115 16.07 -16.52 -2.91
N MET A 116 15.50 -15.68 -3.76
CA MET A 116 14.34 -16.02 -4.57
C MET A 116 14.62 -17.19 -5.55
N SER A 117 15.85 -17.32 -6.06
CA SER A 117 16.22 -18.45 -6.93
C SER A 117 16.18 -19.81 -6.20
N ASP A 118 16.51 -19.84 -4.90
CA ASP A 118 16.41 -21.07 -4.10
C ASP A 118 14.96 -21.51 -3.98
N LEU A 119 14.03 -20.54 -3.91
CA LEU A 119 12.60 -20.78 -3.77
C LEU A 119 12.01 -21.53 -4.97
N GLU A 120 12.47 -21.26 -6.19
CA GLU A 120 12.01 -22.02 -7.38
C GLU A 120 12.51 -23.45 -7.33
N ALA A 121 13.75 -23.70 -6.90
CA ALA A 121 14.30 -25.04 -6.74
C ALA A 121 13.48 -25.86 -5.72
N VAL A 122 13.24 -25.27 -4.56
CA VAL A 122 12.41 -25.90 -3.49
C VAL A 122 10.97 -26.12 -3.97
N GLY A 123 10.40 -25.21 -4.73
CA GLY A 123 9.06 -25.32 -5.27
C GLY A 123 8.89 -26.50 -6.22
N ARG A 124 9.85 -26.74 -7.08
CA ARG A 124 9.89 -27.92 -7.98
C ARG A 124 10.00 -29.22 -7.19
N ASP A 125 10.90 -29.27 -6.22
CA ASP A 125 11.09 -30.46 -5.38
C ASP A 125 9.87 -30.74 -4.51
N PHE A 126 9.28 -29.68 -3.94
CA PHE A 126 8.04 -29.78 -3.19
C PHE A 126 6.90 -30.37 -4.04
N ARG A 127 6.74 -29.88 -5.27
CA ARG A 127 5.74 -30.39 -6.20
C ARG A 127 5.95 -31.86 -6.52
N ARG A 128 7.21 -32.27 -6.74
CA ARG A 128 7.58 -33.67 -7.01
C ARG A 128 7.25 -34.58 -5.82
N THR A 129 7.52 -34.12 -4.60
CA THR A 129 7.36 -34.89 -3.38
C THR A 129 5.91 -34.95 -2.92
N HIS A 130 5.17 -33.83 -3.03
CA HIS A 130 3.82 -33.69 -2.46
C HIS A 130 2.69 -33.72 -3.52
N GLY A 131 3.01 -33.78 -4.81
CA GLY A 131 2.02 -33.81 -5.89
C GLY A 131 1.22 -32.50 -6.04
N ARG A 132 1.63 -31.42 -5.37
CA ARG A 132 0.98 -30.10 -5.41
C ARG A 132 1.98 -28.96 -5.37
N HIS A 133 1.56 -27.78 -5.79
CA HIS A 133 2.37 -26.56 -5.66
C HIS A 133 2.47 -26.08 -4.20
N MET A 134 3.56 -25.40 -3.88
CA MET A 134 3.67 -24.64 -2.63
C MET A 134 2.57 -23.58 -2.57
N ARG A 135 2.02 -23.36 -1.39
CA ARG A 135 1.04 -22.30 -1.13
C ARG A 135 1.77 -21.07 -0.56
N VAL A 136 1.45 -19.91 -1.14
CA VAL A 136 1.92 -18.61 -0.71
C VAL A 136 0.73 -17.86 -0.12
N ALA A 137 0.70 -17.68 1.20
CA ALA A 137 -0.36 -16.91 1.84
C ALA A 137 -0.05 -15.42 1.73
N THR A 138 -1.01 -14.63 1.26
CA THR A 138 -0.85 -13.19 1.08
C THR A 138 -2.17 -12.47 0.83
N LYS A 139 -2.23 -11.19 1.20
CA LYS A 139 -3.21 -10.22 0.70
C LYS A 139 -2.70 -9.44 -0.52
N TYR A 140 -1.39 -9.50 -0.80
CA TYR A 140 -0.71 -8.81 -1.89
C TYR A 140 -0.57 -9.69 -3.14
N MET A 141 -1.71 -10.16 -3.66
CA MET A 141 -1.72 -11.15 -4.74
C MET A 141 -1.10 -10.65 -6.05
N ASN A 142 -1.36 -9.39 -6.41
CA ASN A 142 -0.88 -8.81 -7.66
C ASN A 142 0.61 -8.45 -7.59
N ILE A 143 1.07 -7.89 -6.47
CA ILE A 143 2.49 -7.64 -6.22
C ILE A 143 3.25 -8.97 -6.25
N THR A 144 2.74 -9.99 -5.55
CA THR A 144 3.34 -11.33 -5.50
C THR A 144 3.47 -11.94 -6.90
N ARG A 145 2.39 -11.96 -7.69
CA ARG A 145 2.42 -12.52 -9.06
C ARG A 145 3.46 -11.85 -9.93
N ARG A 146 3.48 -10.50 -9.95
CA ARG A 146 4.46 -9.74 -10.76
C ARG A 146 5.89 -10.04 -10.35
N HIS A 147 6.16 -10.05 -9.04
CA HIS A 147 7.52 -10.28 -8.54
C HIS A 147 7.99 -11.71 -8.77
N PHE A 148 7.13 -12.71 -8.49
CA PHE A 148 7.46 -14.13 -8.70
C PHE A 148 7.69 -14.42 -10.20
N GLN A 149 6.85 -13.86 -11.07
CA GLN A 149 7.03 -13.96 -12.52
C GLN A 149 8.36 -13.35 -12.97
N ALA A 150 8.71 -12.15 -12.46
CA ALA A 150 9.97 -11.49 -12.80
C ALA A 150 11.21 -12.29 -12.35
N ASN A 151 11.08 -13.10 -11.29
CA ASN A 151 12.13 -13.97 -10.75
C ASN A 151 12.05 -15.42 -11.27
N GLY A 152 11.18 -15.71 -12.25
CA GLY A 152 11.06 -17.04 -12.84
C GLY A 152 10.45 -18.10 -11.91
N ILE A 153 9.77 -17.70 -10.83
CA ILE A 153 9.13 -18.62 -9.89
C ILE A 153 7.77 -19.02 -10.43
N THR A 154 7.56 -20.31 -10.64
CA THR A 154 6.36 -20.86 -11.29
C THR A 154 5.67 -21.94 -10.45
N SER A 155 6.40 -22.57 -9.55
CA SER A 155 5.93 -23.74 -8.79
C SER A 155 5.18 -23.38 -7.51
N TYR A 156 4.29 -22.38 -7.58
CA TYR A 156 3.50 -21.90 -6.44
C TYR A 156 2.01 -21.75 -6.75
N ARG A 157 1.22 -21.61 -5.68
CA ARG A 157 -0.19 -21.23 -5.69
C ARG A 157 -0.45 -20.19 -4.61
N ILE A 158 -1.09 -19.07 -4.96
CA ILE A 158 -1.51 -18.08 -3.98
C ILE A 158 -2.74 -18.55 -3.21
N VAL A 159 -2.69 -18.34 -1.90
CA VAL A 159 -3.82 -18.49 -0.97
C VAL A 159 -4.07 -17.11 -0.37
N GLU A 160 -5.28 -16.59 -0.56
CA GLU A 160 -5.64 -15.30 0.02
C GLU A 160 -5.64 -15.36 1.54
N SER A 161 -5.00 -14.39 2.19
CA SER A 161 -4.93 -14.26 3.63
C SER A 161 -5.16 -12.81 4.03
N LEU A 162 -6.29 -12.54 4.69
CA LEU A 162 -6.72 -11.20 5.07
C LEU A 162 -6.35 -10.82 6.52
N GLY A 163 -5.67 -11.71 7.24
CA GLY A 163 -5.23 -11.47 8.62
C GLY A 163 -4.43 -12.63 9.16
N ALA A 164 -3.55 -12.35 10.14
CA ALA A 164 -2.65 -13.35 10.77
C ALA A 164 -1.86 -14.20 9.75
N THR A 165 -1.44 -13.59 8.65
CA THR A 165 -0.75 -14.25 7.54
C THR A 165 0.52 -14.94 8.01
N GLU A 166 1.26 -14.35 8.94
CA GLU A 166 2.48 -14.87 9.54
C GLU A 166 2.31 -16.21 10.27
N GLY A 167 1.09 -16.51 10.71
CA GLY A 167 0.76 -17.78 11.37
C GLY A 167 0.48 -18.94 10.42
N THR A 168 0.27 -18.67 9.13
CA THR A 168 -0.17 -19.69 8.16
C THR A 168 0.83 -20.82 7.93
N PRO A 169 2.18 -20.61 7.95
CA PRO A 169 3.12 -21.72 7.83
C PRO A 169 3.09 -22.65 9.05
N ALA A 170 3.02 -22.11 10.25
CA ALA A 170 2.91 -22.92 11.49
C ALA A 170 1.59 -23.70 11.54
N ALA A 171 0.50 -23.13 11.03
CA ALA A 171 -0.80 -23.80 10.91
C ALA A 171 -0.86 -24.83 9.75
N GLY A 172 0.17 -24.94 8.92
CA GLY A 172 0.20 -25.84 7.77
C GLY A 172 -0.77 -25.48 6.65
N THR A 173 -1.28 -24.23 6.63
CA THR A 173 -2.20 -23.74 5.60
C THR A 173 -1.50 -23.10 4.40
N ALA A 174 -0.24 -22.70 4.56
CA ALA A 174 0.66 -22.28 3.48
C ALA A 174 2.10 -22.70 3.82
N GLU A 175 2.98 -22.73 2.83
CA GLU A 175 4.39 -23.07 3.02
C GLU A 175 5.25 -21.83 3.26
N LEU A 176 4.86 -20.69 2.70
CA LEU A 176 5.53 -19.41 2.85
C LEU A 176 4.51 -18.28 2.73
N ILE A 177 4.95 -17.07 2.99
CA ILE A 177 4.09 -15.89 2.94
C ILE A 177 4.69 -14.75 2.11
N VAL A 178 3.82 -13.89 1.61
CA VAL A 178 4.17 -12.50 1.25
C VAL A 178 3.32 -11.58 2.09
N ASP A 179 3.95 -10.79 2.93
CA ASP A 179 3.25 -9.89 3.83
C ASP A 179 4.03 -8.60 4.07
N ILE A 180 3.39 -7.65 4.74
CA ILE A 180 3.98 -6.36 5.06
C ILE A 180 4.65 -6.41 6.43
N THR A 181 5.83 -5.80 6.54
CA THR A 181 6.55 -5.70 7.81
C THR A 181 7.27 -4.37 7.92
N THR A 182 7.40 -3.86 9.14
CA THR A 182 8.22 -2.66 9.42
C THR A 182 9.58 -3.05 9.99
N THR A 183 9.60 -3.97 10.96
CA THR A 183 10.82 -4.36 11.69
C THR A 183 11.16 -5.84 11.55
N GLY A 184 10.29 -6.64 10.95
CA GLY A 184 10.43 -8.09 10.89
C GLY A 184 10.18 -8.82 12.21
N THR A 185 9.89 -8.11 13.31
CA THR A 185 9.75 -8.70 14.64
C THR A 185 8.65 -9.75 14.71
N THR A 186 7.47 -9.45 14.13
CA THR A 186 6.33 -10.39 14.10
C THR A 186 6.67 -11.63 13.27
N LEU A 187 7.34 -11.47 12.13
CA LEU A 187 7.78 -12.58 11.29
C LEU A 187 8.72 -13.51 12.09
N LYS A 188 9.73 -12.93 12.72
CA LYS A 188 10.70 -13.67 13.54
C LYS A 188 10.04 -14.40 14.72
N ALA A 189 9.08 -13.76 15.40
CA ALA A 189 8.31 -14.37 16.48
C ALA A 189 7.49 -15.59 16.01
N ASN A 190 7.11 -15.65 14.74
CA ASN A 190 6.41 -16.77 14.10
C ASN A 190 7.36 -17.76 13.39
N GLY A 191 8.67 -17.71 13.72
CA GLY A 191 9.66 -18.64 13.15
C GLY A 191 9.93 -18.43 11.66
N LEU A 192 9.70 -17.21 11.14
CA LEU A 192 9.93 -16.87 9.73
C LEU A 192 11.20 -16.03 9.57
N LYS A 193 11.83 -16.15 8.42
CA LYS A 193 12.91 -15.26 7.95
C LYS A 193 12.53 -14.66 6.59
N VAL A 194 12.92 -13.41 6.37
CA VAL A 194 12.83 -12.75 5.07
C VAL A 194 13.98 -13.23 4.20
N LEU A 195 13.74 -13.46 2.92
CA LEU A 195 14.79 -13.78 1.96
C LEU A 195 15.70 -12.55 1.73
N ASP A 196 16.99 -12.80 1.47
CA ASP A 196 18.00 -11.74 1.34
C ASP A 196 17.65 -10.74 0.20
N ASP A 197 17.03 -11.23 -0.87
CA ASP A 197 16.49 -10.47 -2.01
C ASP A 197 14.95 -10.44 -2.04
N GLY A 198 14.30 -10.81 -0.93
CA GLY A 198 12.86 -10.99 -0.83
C GLY A 198 12.05 -9.72 -0.53
N VAL A 199 12.62 -8.53 -0.64
CA VAL A 199 11.87 -7.27 -0.51
C VAL A 199 11.25 -6.92 -1.85
N LEU A 200 9.92 -7.08 -1.96
CA LEU A 200 9.16 -6.84 -3.17
C LEU A 200 8.88 -5.35 -3.41
N LEU A 201 8.66 -4.63 -2.31
CA LEU A 201 8.34 -3.20 -2.34
C LEU A 201 8.70 -2.56 -0.99
N ARG A 202 9.45 -1.47 -1.03
CA ARG A 202 9.59 -0.56 0.11
C ARG A 202 8.49 0.49 0.02
N SER A 203 7.48 0.37 0.87
CA SER A 203 6.30 1.21 0.88
C SER A 203 6.38 2.30 1.94
N GLU A 204 5.77 3.42 1.64
CA GLU A 204 5.49 4.51 2.58
C GLU A 204 4.17 5.19 2.22
N ALA A 205 3.71 6.12 3.06
CA ALA A 205 2.59 6.97 2.75
C ALA A 205 2.93 7.92 1.59
N VAL A 206 2.02 8.03 0.64
CA VAL A 206 2.21 8.83 -0.59
C VAL A 206 0.98 9.71 -0.82
N LEU A 207 1.21 10.96 -1.18
CA LEU A 207 0.21 11.84 -1.78
C LEU A 207 0.16 11.56 -3.28
N PHE A 208 -0.96 10.99 -3.73
CA PHE A 208 -1.24 10.70 -5.13
C PHE A 208 -2.15 11.74 -5.75
N SER A 209 -2.00 11.97 -7.05
CA SER A 209 -2.95 12.68 -7.91
C SER A 209 -3.57 11.69 -8.91
N SER A 210 -4.87 11.76 -9.09
CA SER A 210 -5.59 10.94 -10.06
C SER A 210 -5.46 11.52 -11.47
N ARG A 211 -5.10 10.66 -12.44
CA ARG A 211 -5.16 11.01 -13.87
C ARG A 211 -6.55 10.83 -14.47
N ALA A 212 -7.46 10.15 -13.75
CA ALA A 212 -8.84 9.91 -14.18
C ALA A 212 -9.82 10.99 -13.70
N ALA A 213 -9.42 11.85 -12.76
CA ALA A 213 -10.27 12.93 -12.26
C ALA A 213 -10.48 14.02 -13.31
N SER A 214 -11.62 14.71 -13.21
CA SER A 214 -11.96 15.83 -14.07
C SER A 214 -11.29 17.12 -13.57
N TRP A 215 -10.24 17.56 -14.23
CA TRP A 215 -9.44 18.72 -13.84
C TRP A 215 -9.90 19.98 -14.52
N THR A 216 -10.48 20.91 -13.77
CA THR A 216 -10.81 22.27 -14.23
C THR A 216 -9.62 23.23 -14.00
N PRO A 217 -9.63 24.45 -14.60
CA PRO A 217 -8.63 25.48 -14.30
C PRO A 217 -8.52 25.78 -12.79
N GLU A 218 -9.66 25.83 -12.08
CA GLU A 218 -9.72 26.13 -10.65
C GLU A 218 -9.10 25.00 -9.82
N THR A 219 -9.47 23.73 -10.07
CA THR A 219 -8.88 22.59 -9.34
C THR A 219 -7.39 22.43 -9.64
N ARG A 220 -6.93 22.82 -10.85
CA ARG A 220 -5.50 22.86 -11.18
C ARG A 220 -4.76 23.95 -10.43
N ALA A 221 -5.37 25.15 -10.26
CA ALA A 221 -4.78 26.22 -9.46
C ALA A 221 -4.67 25.80 -7.99
N THR A 222 -5.72 25.17 -7.44
CA THR A 222 -5.71 24.64 -6.07
C THR A 222 -4.65 23.54 -5.90
N LEU A 223 -4.50 22.64 -6.89
CA LEU A 223 -3.43 21.63 -6.89
C LEU A 223 -2.05 22.27 -6.86
N ALA A 224 -1.82 23.32 -7.68
CA ALA A 224 -0.54 24.01 -7.74
C ALA A 224 -0.17 24.65 -6.38
N GLU A 225 -1.16 25.20 -5.68
CA GLU A 225 -0.95 25.77 -4.34
C GLU A 225 -0.63 24.68 -3.30
N ILE A 226 -1.36 23.55 -3.32
CA ILE A 226 -1.03 22.40 -2.46
C ILE A 226 0.39 21.90 -2.75
N ALA A 227 0.76 21.74 -4.02
CA ALA A 227 2.08 21.27 -4.41
C ALA A 227 3.18 22.24 -3.97
N ARG A 228 2.97 23.56 -4.11
CA ARG A 228 3.88 24.58 -3.66
C ARG A 228 4.12 24.53 -2.14
N ARG A 229 3.06 24.40 -1.35
CA ARG A 229 3.18 24.28 0.12
C ARG A 229 3.87 22.97 0.52
N MET A 230 3.49 21.86 -0.11
CA MET A 230 4.10 20.57 0.16
C MET A 230 5.60 20.51 -0.21
N ALA A 231 6.08 21.35 -1.12
CA ALA A 231 7.50 21.46 -1.45
C ALA A 231 8.35 21.96 -0.26
N GLY A 232 7.73 22.59 0.73
CA GLY A 232 8.38 23.05 1.96
C GLY A 232 8.59 22.00 3.05
N LEU A 233 8.16 20.73 2.83
CA LEU A 233 8.45 19.57 3.69
C LEU A 233 9.84 18.95 3.31
#